data_0c443fde9d905214c21deac363ca0278
#
_entry.id   0c443fde9d905214c21deac363ca0278
#
_cell.length_a   1.000
_cell.length_b   1.000
_cell.length_c   1.000
_cell.angle_alpha   90.00
_cell.angle_beta   90.00
_cell.angle_gamma   90.00
#
_symmetry.space_group_name_H-M   'P 1'
#
loop_
_entity.id
_entity.type
_entity.pdbx_description
1 polymer ?
#
loop_
_entity_poly.entity_id
_entity_poly.type
_entity_poly.pdbx_seq_one_letter_code
_entity_poly.pdbx_strand_id
1 'polypeptide(L)'
;MKFYELNNRLDIQSLLYKLDVTEAGIQILANKSRMLYFYIQELRTPGANILKQDALSVGADLAVPKGTICCESSHVNGLLMGTPAQFKALSKKLKAQPFGLKTLVQALDKASFPKESIKPKIMGIVNANDDSFFKGSRFQDSAAIKHIESMIANGAKMIDLGGVSSRPGSQKVSADVELARIKPIIDAIYSQKLYEKAIFSLDSYAPMCIEYALEKGFG
;
A
#
# COMPACT_ATOMS: atom_id res chain seq x y z
N MET A 1 34.04 -10.90 -14.89
CA MET A 1 32.94 -10.89 -13.92
C MET A 1 32.56 -9.44 -13.64
N LYS A 2 31.28 -9.11 -13.65
CA LYS A 2 30.76 -7.78 -13.26
C LYS A 2 29.81 -7.97 -12.08
N PHE A 3 29.84 -7.10 -11.07
CA PHE A 3 28.92 -7.13 -9.95
C PHE A 3 28.43 -5.72 -9.66
N TYR A 4 27.19 -5.62 -9.15
CA TYR A 4 26.53 -4.37 -8.86
C TYR A 4 25.84 -4.46 -7.50
N GLU A 5 25.94 -3.40 -6.71
CA GLU A 5 25.11 -3.22 -5.52
C GLU A 5 23.67 -2.92 -5.95
N LEU A 6 22.70 -3.60 -5.36
CA LEU A 6 21.29 -3.42 -5.65
C LEU A 6 20.60 -2.73 -4.48
N ASN A 7 19.59 -1.92 -4.79
CA ASN A 7 18.81 -1.24 -3.77
C ASN A 7 17.98 -2.26 -2.96
N ASN A 8 17.91 -2.09 -1.65
CA ASN A 8 17.14 -2.96 -0.74
C ASN A 8 15.61 -2.91 -0.93
N ARG A 9 15.10 -1.97 -1.77
CA ARG A 9 13.69 -1.89 -2.18
C ARG A 9 13.38 -2.72 -3.43
N LEU A 10 14.36 -3.45 -3.93
CA LEU A 10 14.21 -4.32 -5.09
C LEU A 10 13.09 -5.35 -4.88
N ASP A 11 12.32 -5.60 -5.93
CA ASP A 11 11.46 -6.78 -5.99
C ASP A 11 12.33 -8.03 -6.22
N ILE A 12 12.75 -8.61 -5.10
CA ILE A 12 13.66 -9.78 -5.12
C ILE A 12 13.01 -10.99 -5.78
N GLN A 13 11.68 -11.15 -5.69
CA GLN A 13 11.00 -12.29 -6.30
C GLN A 13 11.09 -12.21 -7.82
N SER A 14 10.78 -11.04 -8.40
CA SER A 14 10.92 -10.81 -9.84
C SER A 14 12.36 -11.00 -10.32
N LEU A 15 13.36 -10.62 -9.51
CA LEU A 15 14.77 -10.86 -9.88
C LEU A 15 15.11 -12.34 -9.85
N LEU A 16 14.68 -13.08 -8.83
CA LEU A 16 14.91 -14.51 -8.70
C LEU A 16 14.24 -15.29 -9.85
N TYR A 17 13.06 -14.87 -10.28
CA TYR A 17 12.42 -15.42 -11.49
C TYR A 17 13.27 -15.20 -12.75
N LYS A 18 13.80 -13.99 -12.93
CA LYS A 18 14.70 -13.68 -14.08
C LYS A 18 15.99 -14.45 -14.05
N LEU A 19 16.44 -14.91 -12.88
CA LEU A 19 17.61 -15.76 -12.69
C LEU A 19 17.29 -17.26 -12.84
N ASP A 20 16.07 -17.61 -13.24
CA ASP A 20 15.59 -18.99 -13.41
C ASP A 20 15.73 -19.84 -12.13
N VAL A 21 15.53 -19.22 -10.97
CA VAL A 21 15.51 -19.94 -9.68
C VAL A 21 14.21 -20.72 -9.57
N THR A 22 14.28 -21.95 -9.09
CA THR A 22 13.08 -22.80 -8.88
C THR A 22 12.08 -22.12 -7.93
N GLU A 23 10.79 -22.38 -8.10
CA GLU A 23 9.74 -21.75 -7.30
C GLU A 23 9.93 -21.99 -5.79
N ALA A 24 10.31 -23.19 -5.38
CA ALA A 24 10.65 -23.52 -3.99
C ALA A 24 11.86 -22.69 -3.50
N GLY A 25 12.86 -22.51 -4.35
CA GLY A 25 14.05 -21.68 -4.07
C GLY A 25 13.67 -20.21 -3.89
N ILE A 26 12.79 -19.68 -4.75
CA ILE A 26 12.29 -18.29 -4.66
C ILE A 26 11.62 -18.06 -3.31
N GLN A 27 10.73 -18.95 -2.87
CA GLN A 27 10.05 -18.84 -1.57
C GLN A 27 11.04 -18.82 -0.40
N ILE A 28 12.07 -19.67 -0.44
CA ILE A 28 13.09 -19.73 0.60
C ILE A 28 13.95 -18.45 0.62
N LEU A 29 14.42 -18.02 -0.55
CA LEU A 29 15.34 -16.88 -0.67
C LEU A 29 14.64 -15.54 -0.39
N ALA A 30 13.42 -15.35 -0.85
CA ALA A 30 12.63 -14.17 -0.57
C ALA A 30 12.43 -13.95 0.95
N ASN A 31 12.23 -15.03 1.71
CA ASN A 31 12.10 -14.96 3.17
C ASN A 31 13.42 -14.62 3.91
N LYS A 32 14.54 -14.69 3.22
CA LYS A 32 15.87 -14.35 3.77
C LYS A 32 16.38 -12.99 3.33
N SER A 33 15.77 -12.38 2.33
CA SER A 33 16.28 -11.16 1.67
C SER A 33 15.76 -9.87 2.28
N ARG A 34 14.70 -9.92 3.11
CA ARG A 34 14.05 -8.73 3.66
C ARG A 34 14.31 -8.63 5.17
N MET A 35 14.85 -7.51 5.62
CA MET A 35 14.95 -7.19 7.04
C MET A 35 13.65 -6.57 7.53
N LEU A 36 13.14 -7.05 8.66
CA LEU A 36 11.98 -6.52 9.37
C LEU A 36 12.39 -6.03 10.74
N TYR A 37 11.68 -5.01 11.24
CA TYR A 37 11.95 -4.36 12.50
C TYR A 37 10.66 -4.29 13.32
N PHE A 38 10.73 -4.70 14.60
CA PHE A 38 9.64 -4.58 15.56
C PHE A 38 10.09 -3.78 16.76
N TYR A 39 9.47 -2.63 16.98
CA TYR A 39 9.64 -1.89 18.22
C TYR A 39 8.69 -2.47 19.27
N ILE A 40 9.24 -2.97 20.37
CA ILE A 40 8.52 -3.61 21.46
C ILE A 40 8.60 -2.68 22.66
N GLN A 41 7.45 -2.30 23.19
CA GLN A 41 7.35 -1.46 24.37
C GLN A 41 6.99 -2.29 25.60
N GLU A 42 7.36 -1.81 26.80
CA GLU A 42 7.00 -2.39 28.09
C GLU A 42 7.32 -3.88 28.22
N LEU A 43 8.44 -4.30 27.63
CA LEU A 43 8.90 -5.69 27.74
C LEU A 43 9.49 -5.91 29.12
N ARG A 44 8.99 -6.90 29.87
CA ARG A 44 9.57 -7.28 31.16
C ARG A 44 11.04 -7.67 31.00
N THR A 45 11.91 -7.10 31.82
CA THR A 45 13.37 -7.25 31.66
C THR A 45 13.87 -8.70 31.63
N PRO A 46 13.38 -9.64 32.47
CA PRO A 46 13.74 -11.05 32.32
C PRO A 46 13.31 -11.62 30.95
N GLY A 47 12.13 -11.21 30.47
CA GLY A 47 11.66 -11.56 29.12
C GLY A 47 12.53 -10.99 28.00
N ALA A 48 13.02 -9.75 28.17
CA ALA A 48 13.93 -9.12 27.20
C ALA A 48 15.26 -9.91 27.11
N ASN A 49 15.81 -10.35 28.20
CA ASN A 49 17.05 -11.17 28.23
C ASN A 49 16.84 -12.52 27.52
N ILE A 50 15.71 -13.20 27.77
CA ILE A 50 15.37 -14.46 27.09
C ILE A 50 15.17 -14.21 25.59
N LEU A 51 14.38 -13.20 25.23
CA LEU A 51 14.10 -12.88 23.84
C LEU A 51 15.39 -12.54 23.07
N LYS A 52 16.33 -11.82 23.70
CA LYS A 52 17.62 -11.50 23.09
C LYS A 52 18.42 -12.77 22.79
N GLN A 53 18.52 -13.69 23.74
CA GLN A 53 19.26 -14.94 23.57
C GLN A 53 18.60 -15.83 22.50
N ASP A 54 17.28 -15.95 22.53
CA ASP A 54 16.55 -16.71 21.52
C ASP A 54 16.67 -16.09 20.12
N ALA A 55 16.64 -14.74 20.01
CA ALA A 55 16.85 -14.04 18.75
C ALA A 55 18.25 -14.32 18.20
N LEU A 56 19.30 -14.13 18.99
CA LEU A 56 20.68 -14.41 18.59
C LEU A 56 20.86 -15.86 18.13
N SER A 57 20.23 -16.82 18.81
CA SER A 57 20.33 -18.25 18.47
C SER A 57 19.74 -18.62 17.09
N VAL A 58 18.93 -17.75 16.49
CA VAL A 58 18.36 -17.93 15.13
C VAL A 58 18.93 -16.93 14.12
N GLY A 59 19.94 -16.17 14.53
CA GLY A 59 20.59 -15.15 13.68
C GLY A 59 19.82 -13.82 13.57
N ALA A 60 18.74 -13.64 14.34
CA ALA A 60 18.09 -12.36 14.57
C ALA A 60 18.79 -11.60 15.71
N ASP A 61 18.37 -10.39 16.02
CA ASP A 61 18.89 -9.65 17.17
C ASP A 61 17.81 -8.81 17.85
N LEU A 62 18.03 -8.50 19.14
CA LEU A 62 17.23 -7.58 19.93
C LEU A 62 18.13 -6.49 20.52
N ALA A 63 18.02 -5.27 20.06
CA ALA A 63 18.64 -4.12 20.71
C ALA A 63 17.81 -3.73 21.95
N VAL A 64 18.48 -3.63 23.09
CA VAL A 64 17.89 -3.23 24.37
C VAL A 64 18.82 -2.24 25.07
N PRO A 65 18.33 -1.43 26.03
CA PRO A 65 19.16 -0.52 26.81
C PRO A 65 20.30 -1.23 27.53
N LYS A 66 21.43 -0.52 27.74
CA LYS A 66 22.47 -0.99 28.64
C LYS A 66 21.86 -1.20 30.05
N GLY A 67 22.37 -2.15 30.81
CA GLY A 67 21.79 -2.46 32.11
C GLY A 67 20.62 -3.46 32.08
N THR A 68 20.05 -3.75 30.90
CA THR A 68 18.99 -4.77 30.79
C THR A 68 19.41 -6.11 31.31
N ILE A 69 20.66 -6.51 31.08
CA ILE A 69 21.19 -7.80 31.58
C ILE A 69 21.24 -7.84 33.11
N CYS A 70 21.49 -6.72 33.76
CA CYS A 70 21.53 -6.56 35.21
C CYS A 70 20.13 -6.32 35.83
N CYS A 71 19.07 -6.27 35.01
CA CYS A 71 17.70 -6.01 35.46
C CYS A 71 17.55 -4.70 36.24
N GLU A 72 18.27 -3.63 35.84
CA GLU A 72 18.23 -2.30 36.47
C GLU A 72 16.82 -1.66 36.44
N SER A 73 16.01 -2.02 35.45
CA SER A 73 14.61 -1.61 35.33
C SER A 73 13.70 -2.81 35.23
N SER A 74 12.47 -2.73 35.70
CA SER A 74 11.49 -3.82 35.63
C SER A 74 10.99 -4.07 34.19
N HIS A 75 10.94 -3.01 33.38
CA HIS A 75 10.51 -3.05 32.00
C HIS A 75 11.47 -2.23 31.12
N VAL A 76 11.62 -2.64 29.88
CA VAL A 76 12.47 -1.97 28.86
C VAL A 76 11.78 -1.97 27.52
N ASN A 77 12.17 -1.03 26.67
CA ASN A 77 11.80 -1.05 25.26
C ASN A 77 12.93 -1.70 24.46
N GLY A 78 12.58 -2.38 23.37
CA GLY A 78 13.54 -3.05 22.52
C GLY A 78 13.21 -2.95 21.05
N LEU A 79 14.24 -3.07 20.21
CA LEU A 79 14.10 -3.16 18.76
C LEU A 79 14.53 -4.56 18.31
N LEU A 80 13.56 -5.38 17.93
CA LEU A 80 13.79 -6.73 17.39
C LEU A 80 14.00 -6.62 15.88
N MET A 81 15.09 -7.21 15.41
CA MET A 81 15.55 -7.14 14.01
C MET A 81 15.79 -8.54 13.47
N GLY A 82 15.31 -8.81 12.26
CA GLY A 82 15.53 -10.09 11.60
C GLY A 82 14.77 -10.26 10.31
N THR A 83 15.03 -11.33 9.62
CA THR A 83 14.31 -11.72 8.41
C THR A 83 13.05 -12.53 8.73
N PRO A 84 12.07 -12.65 7.82
CA PRO A 84 10.92 -13.52 7.99
C PRO A 84 11.28 -14.97 8.35
N ALA A 85 12.34 -15.50 7.74
CA ALA A 85 12.81 -16.84 8.04
C ALA A 85 13.29 -16.99 9.49
N GLN A 86 14.04 -16.00 9.99
CA GLN A 86 14.52 -15.95 11.38
C GLN A 86 13.35 -15.79 12.35
N PHE A 87 12.39 -14.92 12.05
CA PHE A 87 11.21 -14.74 12.90
C PHE A 87 10.31 -15.96 12.95
N LYS A 88 10.20 -16.70 11.84
CA LYS A 88 9.50 -18.00 11.85
C LYS A 88 10.19 -19.01 12.76
N ALA A 89 11.53 -19.02 12.81
CA ALA A 89 12.29 -19.87 13.72
C ALA A 89 12.16 -19.39 15.18
N LEU A 90 12.25 -18.08 15.41
CA LEU A 90 12.10 -17.47 16.73
C LEU A 90 10.70 -17.71 17.31
N SER A 91 9.64 -17.56 16.52
CA SER A 91 8.25 -17.79 16.91
C SER A 91 8.06 -19.20 17.51
N LYS A 92 8.72 -20.22 16.95
CA LYS A 92 8.65 -21.59 17.48
C LYS A 92 9.22 -21.68 18.91
N LYS A 93 10.31 -20.97 19.19
CA LYS A 93 10.95 -20.93 20.52
C LYS A 93 10.08 -20.18 21.53
N LEU A 94 9.53 -19.03 21.13
CA LEU A 94 8.74 -18.16 22.00
C LEU A 94 7.44 -18.81 22.50
N LYS A 95 6.92 -19.83 21.82
CA LYS A 95 5.72 -20.57 22.27
C LYS A 95 5.87 -21.17 23.67
N ALA A 96 7.08 -21.57 24.05
CA ALA A 96 7.39 -22.18 25.35
C ALA A 96 7.92 -21.17 26.38
N GLN A 97 8.18 -19.91 26.00
CA GLN A 97 8.83 -18.95 26.87
C GLN A 97 7.84 -18.23 27.80
N PRO A 98 8.30 -17.89 29.05
CA PRO A 98 7.52 -17.16 30.04
C PRO A 98 7.48 -15.66 29.75
N PHE A 99 7.02 -14.86 30.73
CA PHE A 99 7.02 -13.38 30.74
C PHE A 99 6.23 -12.70 29.61
N GLY A 100 5.19 -13.36 29.10
CA GLY A 100 4.33 -12.80 28.06
C GLY A 100 4.90 -12.90 26.64
N LEU A 101 6.07 -13.52 26.43
CA LEU A 101 6.69 -13.63 25.10
C LEU A 101 5.83 -14.38 24.06
N LYS A 102 4.89 -15.21 24.51
CA LYS A 102 3.91 -15.86 23.63
C LYS A 102 3.06 -14.87 22.83
N THR A 103 2.82 -13.67 23.35
CA THR A 103 2.02 -12.65 22.63
C THR A 103 2.72 -12.16 21.37
N LEU A 104 4.05 -12.20 21.33
CA LEU A 104 4.84 -11.82 20.15
C LEU A 104 4.69 -12.83 19.01
N VAL A 105 4.34 -14.08 19.30
CA VAL A 105 4.23 -15.15 18.28
C VAL A 105 3.28 -14.77 17.16
N GLN A 106 2.09 -14.26 17.49
CA GLN A 106 1.10 -13.88 16.49
C GLN A 106 1.58 -12.72 15.59
N ALA A 107 2.30 -11.76 16.18
CA ALA A 107 2.84 -10.63 15.41
C ALA A 107 3.97 -11.11 14.47
N LEU A 108 4.85 -11.97 14.96
CA LEU A 108 5.96 -12.53 14.17
C LEU A 108 5.45 -13.47 13.07
N ASP A 109 4.45 -14.28 13.34
CA ASP A 109 3.84 -15.15 12.33
C ASP A 109 3.17 -14.34 11.23
N LYS A 110 2.37 -13.30 11.57
CA LYS A 110 1.75 -12.40 10.58
C LYS A 110 2.78 -11.67 9.71
N ALA A 111 3.91 -11.27 10.28
CA ALA A 111 4.96 -10.56 9.55
C ALA A 111 5.78 -11.49 8.62
N SER A 112 5.81 -12.79 8.94
CA SER A 112 6.51 -13.79 8.14
C SER A 112 5.79 -14.17 6.85
N PHE A 113 4.50 -13.82 6.71
CA PHE A 113 3.81 -13.93 5.44
C PHE A 113 4.10 -12.69 4.61
N PRO A 114 4.53 -12.82 3.34
CA PRO A 114 4.60 -11.68 2.46
C PRO A 114 3.19 -11.07 2.41
N LYS A 115 3.06 -9.81 2.85
CA LYS A 115 1.88 -9.03 2.42
C LYS A 115 1.90 -9.13 0.91
N GLU A 116 0.78 -9.57 0.32
CA GLU A 116 0.61 -9.50 -1.13
C GLU A 116 1.19 -8.17 -1.59
N SER A 117 2.11 -8.22 -2.55
CA SER A 117 2.68 -6.99 -3.08
C SER A 117 1.51 -6.18 -3.59
N ILE A 118 1.22 -5.06 -2.95
CA ILE A 118 0.18 -4.15 -3.43
C ILE A 118 0.67 -3.71 -4.79
N LYS A 119 0.12 -4.34 -5.85
CA LYS A 119 0.42 -3.92 -7.22
C LYS A 119 -0.06 -2.48 -7.33
N PRO A 120 0.80 -1.54 -7.76
CA PRO A 120 0.38 -0.17 -7.94
C PRO A 120 -0.79 -0.13 -8.91
N LYS A 121 -1.85 0.59 -8.55
CA LYS A 121 -2.97 0.85 -9.45
C LYS A 121 -2.69 2.15 -10.18
N ILE A 122 -2.83 2.14 -11.50
CA ILE A 122 -2.72 3.35 -12.31
C ILE A 122 -4.07 4.06 -12.27
N MET A 123 -4.04 5.35 -11.94
CA MET A 123 -5.21 6.23 -11.96
C MET A 123 -5.09 7.17 -13.15
N GLY A 124 -6.07 7.12 -14.06
CA GLY A 124 -6.24 8.08 -15.13
C GLY A 124 -6.94 9.33 -14.60
N ILE A 125 -6.57 10.51 -15.10
CA ILE A 125 -7.16 11.79 -14.69
C ILE A 125 -7.91 12.38 -15.88
N VAL A 126 -9.16 12.79 -15.65
CA VAL A 126 -10.03 13.44 -16.65
C VAL A 126 -10.49 14.76 -16.08
N ASN A 127 -10.10 15.86 -16.72
CA ASN A 127 -10.51 17.21 -16.34
C ASN A 127 -11.60 17.72 -17.28
N ALA A 128 -12.80 17.93 -16.73
CA ALA A 128 -13.95 18.51 -17.42
C ALA A 128 -13.99 20.05 -17.26
N ASN A 129 -12.87 20.74 -17.54
CA ASN A 129 -12.79 22.21 -17.44
C ASN A 129 -12.66 22.85 -18.83
N ASP A 130 -12.87 24.18 -18.91
CA ASP A 130 -12.97 24.94 -20.16
C ASP A 130 -11.74 24.83 -21.08
N ASP A 131 -10.57 24.55 -20.52
CA ASP A 131 -9.31 24.43 -21.28
C ASP A 131 -9.13 23.10 -22.00
N SER A 132 -9.88 22.06 -21.60
CA SER A 132 -9.59 20.69 -22.05
C SER A 132 -10.67 20.07 -22.93
N PHE A 133 -11.97 20.28 -22.62
CA PHE A 133 -13.04 19.52 -23.30
C PHE A 133 -14.38 20.28 -23.42
N PHE A 134 -14.54 21.51 -22.90
CA PHE A 134 -15.84 22.17 -22.81
C PHE A 134 -15.97 23.41 -23.72
N LYS A 135 -16.25 23.18 -25.00
CA LYS A 135 -16.94 24.19 -25.85
C LYS A 135 -18.17 23.53 -26.45
N GLY A 136 -19.21 23.47 -25.64
CA GLY A 136 -20.61 23.25 -25.97
C GLY A 136 -20.94 22.36 -27.16
N SER A 137 -20.89 21.04 -27.05
CA SER A 137 -21.74 20.15 -27.86
C SER A 137 -21.60 18.66 -27.44
N ARG A 138 -22.63 17.86 -27.78
CA ARG A 138 -22.70 16.40 -27.61
C ARG A 138 -21.50 15.60 -28.18
N PHE A 139 -20.69 16.20 -29.04
CA PHE A 139 -19.48 15.61 -29.62
C PHE A 139 -18.32 15.50 -28.63
N GLN A 140 -18.32 16.30 -27.57
CA GLN A 140 -17.22 16.35 -26.60
C GLN A 140 -17.37 15.29 -25.51
N ASP A 141 -18.60 14.92 -25.16
CA ASP A 141 -18.87 13.82 -24.20
C ASP A 141 -18.37 12.50 -24.79
N SER A 142 -18.52 12.29 -26.08
CA SER A 142 -18.02 11.10 -26.78
C SER A 142 -16.49 11.06 -26.81
N ALA A 143 -15.80 12.19 -26.83
CA ALA A 143 -14.34 12.23 -26.78
C ALA A 143 -13.81 11.91 -25.38
N ALA A 144 -14.43 12.44 -24.32
CA ALA A 144 -14.10 12.12 -22.94
C ALA A 144 -14.30 10.61 -22.65
N ILE A 145 -15.42 10.05 -23.09
CA ILE A 145 -15.70 8.61 -22.91
C ILE A 145 -14.70 7.73 -23.67
N LYS A 146 -14.38 8.05 -24.93
CA LYS A 146 -13.35 7.33 -25.68
C LYS A 146 -11.97 7.41 -25.01
N HIS A 147 -11.65 8.54 -24.41
CA HIS A 147 -10.40 8.71 -23.66
C HIS A 147 -10.40 7.85 -22.41
N ILE A 148 -11.49 7.84 -21.65
CA ILE A 148 -11.67 6.96 -20.47
C ILE A 148 -11.53 5.49 -20.88
N GLU A 149 -12.21 5.04 -21.93
CA GLU A 149 -12.11 3.68 -22.43
C GLU A 149 -10.67 3.32 -22.84
N SER A 150 -9.97 4.24 -23.49
CA SER A 150 -8.55 4.06 -23.85
C SER A 150 -7.68 3.92 -22.62
N MET A 151 -7.87 4.74 -21.57
CA MET A 151 -7.12 4.61 -20.32
C MET A 151 -7.37 3.28 -19.64
N ILE A 152 -8.62 2.82 -19.58
CA ILE A 152 -9.00 1.52 -19.02
C ILE A 152 -8.35 0.38 -19.82
N ALA A 153 -8.42 0.43 -21.15
CA ALA A 153 -7.80 -0.57 -22.03
C ALA A 153 -6.27 -0.61 -21.88
N ASN A 154 -5.63 0.53 -21.60
CA ASN A 154 -4.19 0.63 -21.33
C ASN A 154 -3.81 0.33 -19.86
N GLY A 155 -4.75 -0.16 -19.04
CA GLY A 155 -4.48 -0.71 -17.72
C GLY A 155 -4.79 0.19 -16.54
N ALA A 156 -5.41 1.36 -16.74
CA ALA A 156 -5.92 2.18 -15.63
C ALA A 156 -6.99 1.38 -14.85
N LYS A 157 -6.86 1.36 -13.53
CA LYS A 157 -7.79 0.69 -12.62
C LYS A 157 -8.67 1.68 -11.86
N MET A 158 -8.33 2.95 -11.95
CA MET A 158 -9.07 4.06 -11.36
C MET A 158 -9.13 5.19 -12.39
N ILE A 159 -10.23 5.94 -12.41
CA ILE A 159 -10.39 7.16 -13.20
C ILE A 159 -10.88 8.24 -12.25
N ASP A 160 -10.14 9.34 -12.19
CA ASP A 160 -10.48 10.51 -11.39
C ASP A 160 -11.04 11.60 -12.28
N LEU A 161 -12.28 12.03 -12.02
CA LEU A 161 -12.98 13.05 -12.78
C LEU A 161 -12.99 14.35 -12.00
N GLY A 162 -12.47 15.45 -12.58
CA GLY A 162 -12.50 16.78 -11.99
C GLY A 162 -13.31 17.76 -12.85
N GLY A 163 -14.25 18.50 -12.24
CA GLY A 163 -15.05 19.56 -12.90
C GLY A 163 -14.48 20.96 -12.74
N VAL A 164 -13.54 21.14 -11.80
CA VAL A 164 -12.96 22.43 -11.41
C VAL A 164 -11.44 22.33 -11.41
N SER A 165 -10.76 23.44 -11.72
CA SER A 165 -9.32 23.50 -11.63
C SER A 165 -8.88 23.77 -10.19
N SER A 166 -8.07 22.89 -9.61
CA SER A 166 -7.45 23.05 -8.28
C SER A 166 -6.15 23.89 -8.32
N ARG A 167 -5.79 24.48 -9.47
CA ARG A 167 -4.56 25.27 -9.62
C ARG A 167 -4.64 26.57 -8.79
N PRO A 168 -3.55 26.99 -8.12
CA PRO A 168 -3.49 28.27 -7.44
C PRO A 168 -3.87 29.42 -8.41
N GLY A 169 -4.84 30.26 -7.99
CA GLY A 169 -5.30 31.39 -8.81
C GLY A 169 -6.43 31.06 -9.80
N SER A 170 -6.93 29.83 -9.87
CA SER A 170 -8.12 29.50 -10.65
C SER A 170 -9.37 30.21 -10.11
N GLN A 171 -10.28 30.61 -11.00
CA GLN A 171 -11.55 31.22 -10.58
C GLN A 171 -12.41 30.19 -9.82
N LYS A 172 -13.02 30.63 -8.73
CA LYS A 172 -14.01 29.80 -8.01
C LYS A 172 -15.23 29.57 -8.91
N VAL A 173 -15.56 28.32 -9.09
CA VAL A 173 -16.72 27.87 -9.87
C VAL A 173 -17.84 27.50 -8.88
N SER A 174 -19.10 27.85 -9.19
CA SER A 174 -20.24 27.42 -8.36
C SER A 174 -20.52 25.94 -8.56
N ALA A 175 -21.14 25.30 -7.56
CA ALA A 175 -21.51 23.88 -7.61
C ALA A 175 -22.41 23.56 -8.82
N ASP A 176 -23.32 24.46 -9.21
CA ASP A 176 -24.19 24.28 -10.38
C ASP A 176 -23.41 24.23 -11.68
N VAL A 177 -22.40 25.10 -11.83
CA VAL A 177 -21.52 25.12 -13.01
C VAL A 177 -20.64 23.89 -13.05
N GLU A 178 -20.11 23.47 -11.92
CA GLU A 178 -19.33 22.24 -11.80
C GLU A 178 -20.19 21.02 -12.17
N LEU A 179 -21.40 20.91 -11.60
CA LEU A 179 -22.32 19.82 -11.91
C LEU A 179 -22.67 19.80 -13.40
N ALA A 180 -22.95 20.95 -14.01
CA ALA A 180 -23.25 21.04 -15.43
C ALA A 180 -22.10 20.51 -16.31
N ARG A 181 -20.85 20.64 -15.87
CA ARG A 181 -19.67 20.13 -16.58
C ARG A 181 -19.50 18.62 -16.45
N ILE A 182 -19.67 18.08 -15.24
CA ILE A 182 -19.39 16.65 -14.96
C ILE A 182 -20.58 15.74 -15.26
N LYS A 183 -21.81 16.26 -15.12
CA LYS A 183 -23.04 15.48 -15.27
C LYS A 183 -23.14 14.69 -16.59
N PRO A 184 -22.90 15.27 -17.78
CA PRO A 184 -22.96 14.52 -19.03
C PRO A 184 -21.97 13.35 -19.08
N ILE A 185 -20.76 13.55 -18.53
CA ILE A 185 -19.72 12.51 -18.49
C ILE A 185 -20.14 11.40 -17.51
N ILE A 186 -20.63 11.74 -16.32
CA ILE A 186 -21.11 10.78 -15.31
C ILE A 186 -22.29 9.97 -15.87
N ASP A 187 -23.25 10.61 -16.53
CA ASP A 187 -24.39 9.92 -17.14
C ASP A 187 -23.95 8.97 -18.25
N ALA A 188 -22.97 9.34 -19.04
CA ALA A 188 -22.40 8.48 -20.07
C ALA A 188 -21.62 7.27 -19.47
N ILE A 189 -20.84 7.49 -18.41
CA ILE A 189 -20.15 6.43 -17.65
C ILE A 189 -21.19 5.43 -17.11
N TYR A 190 -22.27 5.92 -16.52
CA TYR A 190 -23.33 5.12 -15.95
C TYR A 190 -24.07 4.32 -17.03
N SER A 191 -24.51 4.96 -18.11
CA SER A 191 -25.27 4.33 -19.20
C SER A 191 -24.49 3.22 -19.91
N GLN A 192 -23.16 3.38 -20.02
CA GLN A 192 -22.25 2.41 -20.64
C GLN A 192 -21.65 1.43 -19.64
N LYS A 193 -22.06 1.49 -18.36
CA LYS A 193 -21.59 0.62 -17.26
C LYS A 193 -20.07 0.58 -17.10
N LEU A 194 -19.39 1.68 -17.36
CA LEU A 194 -17.94 1.73 -17.25
C LEU A 194 -17.46 1.59 -15.81
N TYR A 195 -18.31 1.91 -14.82
CA TYR A 195 -18.05 1.67 -13.39
C TYR A 195 -17.84 0.18 -13.03
N GLU A 196 -18.28 -0.75 -13.88
CA GLU A 196 -17.98 -2.17 -13.70
C GLU A 196 -16.54 -2.54 -14.15
N LYS A 197 -15.89 -1.68 -14.96
CA LYS A 197 -14.56 -1.93 -15.55
C LYS A 197 -13.42 -1.26 -14.76
N ALA A 198 -13.68 -0.13 -14.11
CA ALA A 198 -12.73 0.64 -13.31
C ALA A 198 -13.44 1.34 -12.14
N ILE A 199 -12.69 1.69 -11.11
CA ILE A 199 -13.17 2.53 -10.00
C ILE A 199 -13.18 3.98 -10.51
N PHE A 200 -14.29 4.68 -10.30
CA PHE A 200 -14.41 6.10 -10.62
C PHE A 200 -14.41 6.92 -9.34
N SER A 201 -13.58 7.95 -9.27
CA SER A 201 -13.59 8.95 -8.20
C SER A 201 -13.93 10.32 -8.77
N LEU A 202 -14.46 11.21 -7.93
CA LEU A 202 -14.75 12.59 -8.27
C LEU A 202 -13.88 13.53 -7.42
N ASP A 203 -13.05 14.35 -8.07
CA ASP A 203 -12.32 15.45 -7.44
C ASP A 203 -13.25 16.67 -7.32
N SER A 204 -14.01 16.72 -6.24
CA SER A 204 -14.93 17.80 -5.92
C SER A 204 -15.09 17.98 -4.42
N TYR A 205 -15.34 19.23 -4.00
CA TYR A 205 -15.72 19.57 -2.63
C TYR A 205 -17.18 20.03 -2.53
N ALA A 206 -17.94 20.02 -3.64
CA ALA A 206 -19.34 20.39 -3.68
C ALA A 206 -20.23 19.19 -3.33
N PRO A 207 -20.99 19.20 -2.21
CA PRO A 207 -21.81 18.06 -1.78
C PRO A 207 -22.76 17.57 -2.86
N MET A 208 -23.43 18.48 -3.58
CA MET A 208 -24.36 18.15 -4.66
C MET A 208 -23.70 17.37 -5.80
N CYS A 209 -22.44 17.70 -6.17
CA CYS A 209 -21.69 16.97 -7.18
C CYS A 209 -21.30 15.57 -6.70
N ILE A 210 -20.89 15.47 -5.41
CA ILE A 210 -20.49 14.20 -4.80
C ILE A 210 -21.69 13.27 -4.70
N GLU A 211 -22.83 13.75 -4.18
CA GLU A 211 -24.07 12.96 -4.10
C GLU A 211 -24.50 12.44 -5.45
N TYR A 212 -24.48 13.30 -6.48
CA TYR A 212 -24.83 12.90 -7.83
C TYR A 212 -23.91 11.81 -8.38
N ALA A 213 -22.59 11.91 -8.14
CA ALA A 213 -21.63 10.92 -8.60
C ALA A 213 -21.80 9.57 -7.89
N LEU A 214 -22.01 9.59 -6.56
CA LEU A 214 -22.23 8.37 -5.76
C LEU A 214 -23.49 7.60 -6.23
N GLU A 215 -24.59 8.29 -6.54
CA GLU A 215 -25.81 7.68 -7.11
C GLU A 215 -25.57 6.99 -8.46
N LYS A 216 -24.50 7.34 -9.14
CA LYS A 216 -24.11 6.82 -10.46
C LYS A 216 -22.93 5.81 -10.40
N GLY A 217 -22.63 5.31 -9.19
CA GLY A 217 -21.63 4.23 -9.02
C GLY A 217 -20.18 4.70 -8.91
N PHE A 218 -19.96 5.97 -8.59
CA PHE A 218 -18.65 6.45 -8.15
C PHE A 218 -18.40 6.04 -6.71
N GLY A 219 -17.11 5.80 -6.31
CA GLY A 219 -16.76 5.37 -4.97
C GLY A 219 -15.30 5.63 -4.62
#